data_0012420526937a71edcfc466a03c0e9a
#
_entry.id   0012420526937a71edcfc466a03c0e9a
#
_cell.length_a   1.000
_cell.length_b   1.000
_cell.length_c   1.000
_cell.angle_alpha   90.00
_cell.angle_beta   90.00
_cell.angle_gamma   90.00
#
_symmetry.space_group_name_H-M   'P 1'
#
loop_
_entity.id
_entity.type
_entity.pdbx_description
1 polymer ?
#
loop_
_entity_poly.entity_id
_entity_poly.type
_entity_poly.pdbx_seq_one_letter_code
_entity_poly.pdbx_strand_id
1 'polypeptide(L)'
;MSSNLSELPSPKVALTDDEWRAKLDPQEFAVLRQAGTEPAFTGEYTDTKTEGVYQCRACGAELFRSTEKFDSHCGWPSFFDPSHSDAVILRPDGSHGMQRVEVLCAYCHSHLGHVFSGEGYPTPTDQRYCINSISLKLVPTA
;
A
#
# COMPACT_ATOMS: atom_id res chain seq x y z
N MET A 1 -9.73 -16.89 18.00
CA MET A 1 -8.71 -17.25 16.99
C MET A 1 -7.71 -16.13 16.85
N SER A 2 -6.47 -16.47 16.95
CA SER A 2 -5.43 -15.48 16.72
C SER A 2 -5.31 -15.20 15.21
N SER A 3 -5.14 -13.96 14.82
CA SER A 3 -4.77 -13.61 13.46
C SER A 3 -3.29 -13.35 13.41
N ASN A 4 -2.51 -14.41 13.46
CA ASN A 4 -1.06 -14.29 13.38
C ASN A 4 -0.60 -14.47 11.94
N LEU A 5 0.69 -14.26 11.71
CA LEU A 5 1.24 -14.31 10.37
C LEU A 5 1.08 -15.68 9.71
N SER A 6 1.00 -16.76 10.49
CA SER A 6 0.83 -18.09 9.92
C SER A 6 -0.52 -18.30 9.27
N GLU A 7 -1.48 -17.42 9.54
CA GLU A 7 -2.82 -17.49 8.94
C GLU A 7 -2.93 -16.73 7.64
N LEU A 8 -1.91 -15.95 7.25
CA LEU A 8 -1.92 -15.25 5.98
C LEU A 8 -1.70 -16.21 4.83
N PRO A 9 -2.28 -15.94 3.66
CA PRO A 9 -1.96 -16.73 2.47
C PRO A 9 -0.47 -16.64 2.18
N SER A 10 0.09 -17.71 1.65
CA SER A 10 1.49 -17.69 1.24
C SER A 10 1.68 -16.70 0.11
N PRO A 11 2.78 -15.91 0.13
CA PRO A 11 3.02 -14.97 -0.97
C PRO A 11 3.33 -15.73 -2.26
N LYS A 12 2.84 -15.18 -3.38
CA LYS A 12 3.14 -15.73 -4.71
C LYS A 12 4.54 -15.34 -5.17
N VAL A 13 5.08 -14.26 -4.64
CA VAL A 13 6.44 -13.83 -4.87
C VAL A 13 7.13 -13.80 -3.53
N ALA A 14 8.04 -14.75 -3.29
CA ALA A 14 8.75 -14.88 -2.02
C ALA A 14 10.26 -14.85 -2.28
N LEU A 15 10.89 -13.75 -1.88
CA LEU A 15 12.33 -13.58 -2.00
C LEU A 15 12.93 -13.45 -0.61
N THR A 16 14.22 -13.78 -0.50
CA THR A 16 14.97 -13.50 0.72
C THR A 16 15.23 -12.00 0.86
N ASP A 17 15.59 -11.57 2.06
CA ASP A 17 15.97 -10.17 2.27
C ASP A 17 17.10 -9.74 1.36
N ASP A 18 18.10 -10.60 1.17
CA ASP A 18 19.22 -10.28 0.28
C ASP A 18 18.76 -10.11 -1.16
N GLU A 19 17.83 -10.95 -1.60
CA GLU A 19 17.28 -10.83 -2.95
C GLU A 19 16.46 -9.54 -3.11
N TRP A 20 15.68 -9.17 -2.09
CA TRP A 20 14.96 -7.90 -2.11
C TRP A 20 15.91 -6.71 -2.13
N ARG A 21 17.01 -6.77 -1.34
CA ARG A 21 18.00 -5.69 -1.33
C ARG A 21 18.71 -5.53 -2.68
N ALA A 22 18.88 -6.61 -3.41
CA ALA A 22 19.45 -6.55 -4.75
C ALA A 22 18.50 -5.93 -5.78
N LYS A 23 17.18 -6.05 -5.55
CA LYS A 23 16.16 -5.59 -6.48
C LYS A 23 15.69 -4.17 -6.18
N LEU A 24 15.65 -3.77 -4.92
CA LEU A 24 15.11 -2.50 -4.46
C LEU A 24 16.25 -1.59 -4.00
N ASP A 25 16.07 -0.27 -4.15
CA ASP A 25 17.04 0.64 -3.55
C ASP A 25 16.82 0.67 -2.03
N PRO A 26 17.77 1.26 -1.25
CA PRO A 26 17.66 1.24 0.21
C PRO A 26 16.38 1.86 0.75
N GLN A 27 15.88 2.92 0.14
CA GLN A 27 14.65 3.57 0.59
C GLN A 27 13.43 2.71 0.27
N GLU A 28 13.39 2.10 -0.90
CA GLU A 28 12.32 1.17 -1.28
C GLU A 28 12.30 -0.03 -0.34
N PHE A 29 13.47 -0.58 -0.06
CA PHE A 29 13.56 -1.73 0.86
C PHE A 29 13.06 -1.36 2.25
N ALA A 30 13.45 -0.20 2.77
CA ALA A 30 13.02 0.23 4.10
C ALA A 30 11.50 0.36 4.20
N VAL A 31 10.85 0.92 3.18
CA VAL A 31 9.39 1.08 3.19
C VAL A 31 8.68 -0.23 2.92
N LEU A 32 9.06 -0.93 1.86
CA LEU A 32 8.33 -2.12 1.39
C LEU A 32 8.58 -3.35 2.25
N ARG A 33 9.79 -3.55 2.75
CA ARG A 33 10.15 -4.77 3.46
C ARG A 33 10.41 -4.58 4.95
N GLN A 34 10.56 -3.35 5.41
CA GLN A 34 10.81 -3.05 6.81
C GLN A 34 9.70 -2.19 7.44
N ALA A 35 8.56 -2.11 6.75
CA ALA A 35 7.38 -1.38 7.22
C ALA A 35 7.66 0.10 7.54
N GLY A 36 8.54 0.72 6.77
CA GLY A 36 8.82 2.14 6.91
C GLY A 36 7.71 3.00 6.32
N THR A 37 7.77 4.29 6.60
CA THR A 37 6.81 5.27 6.10
C THR A 37 7.57 6.41 5.46
N GLU A 38 7.20 6.79 4.23
CA GLU A 38 7.77 7.97 3.62
C GLU A 38 7.26 9.23 4.32
N PRO A 39 8.04 10.33 4.34
CA PRO A 39 7.55 11.58 4.91
C PRO A 39 6.32 12.10 4.15
N ALA A 40 5.37 12.67 4.89
CA ALA A 40 4.16 13.23 4.29
C ALA A 40 4.50 14.32 3.28
N PHE A 41 3.72 14.40 2.22
CA PHE A 41 3.82 15.40 1.14
C PHE A 41 5.11 15.34 0.32
N THR A 42 5.89 14.25 0.44
CA THR A 42 7.13 14.08 -0.33
C THR A 42 7.01 13.06 -1.44
N GLY A 43 5.96 12.23 -1.45
CA GLY A 43 5.83 11.16 -2.42
C GLY A 43 5.49 11.66 -3.81
N GLU A 44 6.02 10.98 -4.84
CA GLU A 44 5.82 11.39 -6.22
C GLU A 44 4.37 11.30 -6.69
N TYR A 45 3.54 10.46 -6.04
CA TYR A 45 2.16 10.24 -6.48
C TYR A 45 1.12 10.90 -5.57
N THR A 46 1.52 11.64 -4.55
CA THR A 46 0.58 12.21 -3.59
C THR A 46 -0.52 13.02 -4.27
N ASP A 47 -0.14 13.92 -5.17
CA ASP A 47 -1.09 14.80 -5.87
C ASP A 47 -1.30 14.43 -7.33
N THR A 48 -0.85 13.25 -7.74
CA THR A 48 -0.94 12.81 -9.13
C THR A 48 -2.38 12.54 -9.52
N LYS A 49 -2.79 13.04 -10.69
CA LYS A 49 -4.13 12.81 -11.24
C LYS A 49 -4.09 12.06 -12.58
N THR A 50 -2.94 11.54 -12.95
CA THR A 50 -2.74 10.77 -14.18
C THR A 50 -3.60 9.51 -14.14
N GLU A 51 -4.33 9.24 -15.21
CA GLU A 51 -5.10 8.00 -15.33
C GLU A 51 -4.17 6.82 -15.51
N GLY A 52 -4.41 5.77 -14.75
CA GLY A 52 -3.58 4.59 -14.85
C GLY A 52 -3.81 3.60 -13.73
N VAL A 53 -2.92 2.63 -13.67
CA VAL A 53 -2.93 1.56 -12.69
C VAL A 53 -1.71 1.71 -11.81
N TYR A 54 -1.90 1.56 -10.49
CA TYR A 54 -0.82 1.57 -9.53
C TYR A 54 -0.45 0.14 -9.17
N GLN A 55 0.78 -0.23 -9.47
CA GLN A 55 1.32 -1.55 -9.21
C GLN A 55 2.18 -1.54 -7.95
N CYS A 56 2.35 -2.71 -7.34
CA CYS A 56 3.33 -2.89 -6.27
C CYS A 56 4.72 -2.67 -6.84
N ARG A 57 5.47 -1.74 -6.24
CA ARG A 57 6.82 -1.44 -6.73
C ARG A 57 7.74 -2.65 -6.58
N ALA A 58 7.49 -3.52 -5.61
CA ALA A 58 8.34 -4.68 -5.38
C ALA A 58 8.05 -5.82 -6.37
N CYS A 59 6.78 -6.15 -6.63
CA CYS A 59 6.46 -7.34 -7.43
C CYS A 59 5.67 -7.07 -8.72
N GLY A 60 5.16 -5.86 -8.91
CA GLY A 60 4.44 -5.51 -10.13
C GLY A 60 2.96 -5.88 -10.14
N ALA A 61 2.41 -6.40 -9.05
CA ALA A 61 1.00 -6.74 -9.00
C ALA A 61 0.13 -5.48 -9.03
N GLU A 62 -1.02 -5.53 -9.71
CA GLU A 62 -1.96 -4.43 -9.71
C GLU A 62 -2.60 -4.28 -8.34
N LEU A 63 -2.56 -3.09 -7.78
CA LEU A 63 -3.06 -2.84 -6.43
C LEU A 63 -4.23 -1.85 -6.39
N PHE A 64 -4.08 -0.71 -7.06
CA PHE A 64 -5.05 0.37 -7.05
C PHE A 64 -5.16 0.97 -8.44
N ARG A 65 -6.25 1.69 -8.67
CA ARG A 65 -6.47 2.40 -9.93
C ARG A 65 -6.72 3.87 -9.66
N SER A 66 -6.41 4.70 -10.64
CA SER A 66 -6.63 6.14 -10.53
C SER A 66 -8.10 6.50 -10.33
N THR A 67 -9.02 5.65 -10.80
CA THR A 67 -10.46 5.89 -10.62
C THR A 67 -10.89 5.87 -9.15
N GLU A 68 -10.15 5.19 -8.28
CA GLU A 68 -10.43 5.13 -6.86
C GLU A 68 -9.53 6.04 -6.02
N LYS A 69 -8.66 6.80 -6.67
CA LYS A 69 -7.80 7.75 -5.97
C LYS A 69 -8.56 9.04 -5.67
N PHE A 70 -8.38 9.58 -4.47
CA PHE A 70 -8.99 10.84 -4.08
C PHE A 70 -8.03 11.67 -3.25
N ASP A 71 -8.29 12.97 -3.17
CA ASP A 71 -7.46 13.90 -2.41
C ASP A 71 -7.97 13.98 -0.97
N SER A 72 -7.24 13.37 -0.07
CA SER A 72 -7.59 13.36 1.36
C SER A 72 -6.85 14.42 2.14
N HIS A 73 -5.89 15.11 1.52
CA HIS A 73 -5.02 16.10 2.16
C HIS A 73 -4.18 15.54 3.30
N CYS A 74 -3.97 14.21 3.34
CA CYS A 74 -3.20 13.58 4.42
C CYS A 74 -1.70 13.53 4.15
N GLY A 75 -1.27 13.85 2.93
CA GLY A 75 0.16 13.85 2.59
C GLY A 75 0.67 12.60 1.92
N TRP A 76 -0.20 11.62 1.68
CA TRP A 76 0.12 10.37 0.97
C TRP A 76 -0.96 10.08 -0.06
N PRO A 77 -0.65 9.31 -1.12
CA PRO A 77 -1.68 8.85 -2.04
C PRO A 77 -2.82 8.16 -1.29
N SER A 78 -4.04 8.50 -1.61
CA SER A 78 -5.21 7.95 -0.94
C SER A 78 -6.17 7.34 -1.95
N PHE A 79 -6.69 6.15 -1.62
CA PHE A 79 -7.64 5.43 -2.45
C PHE A 79 -8.82 4.99 -1.59
N PHE A 80 -10.01 4.97 -2.15
CA PHE A 80 -11.16 4.53 -1.36
C PHE A 80 -11.44 3.03 -1.53
N ASP A 81 -10.75 2.36 -2.45
CA ASP A 81 -10.92 0.92 -2.67
C ASP A 81 -9.70 0.39 -3.41
N PRO A 82 -9.30 -0.87 -3.19
CA PRO A 82 -8.28 -1.49 -4.03
C PRO A 82 -8.83 -1.86 -5.40
N SER A 83 -7.93 -2.21 -6.32
CA SER A 83 -8.27 -2.60 -7.69
C SER A 83 -9.25 -3.78 -7.73
N HIS A 84 -9.05 -4.74 -6.82
CA HIS A 84 -9.98 -5.85 -6.58
C HIS A 84 -9.75 -6.35 -5.15
N SER A 85 -10.71 -7.10 -4.62
CA SER A 85 -10.69 -7.50 -3.20
C SER A 85 -9.46 -8.34 -2.82
N ASP A 86 -8.90 -9.07 -3.78
CA ASP A 86 -7.75 -9.94 -3.52
C ASP A 86 -6.40 -9.26 -3.74
N ALA A 87 -6.40 -7.97 -4.05
CA ALA A 87 -5.15 -7.25 -4.34
C ALA A 87 -4.31 -7.03 -3.08
N VAL A 88 -4.96 -6.85 -1.94
CA VAL A 88 -4.30 -6.49 -0.69
C VAL A 88 -4.74 -7.41 0.46
N ILE A 89 -3.88 -7.47 1.47
CA ILE A 89 -4.18 -8.14 2.74
C ILE A 89 -4.24 -7.06 3.82
N LEU A 90 -5.24 -7.15 4.69
CA LEU A 90 -5.36 -6.23 5.83
C LEU A 90 -5.00 -6.99 7.10
N ARG A 91 -4.21 -6.35 7.94
CA ARG A 91 -3.77 -6.99 9.18
C ARG A 91 -3.71 -5.95 10.30
N PRO A 92 -4.13 -6.32 11.55
CA PRO A 92 -4.03 -5.40 12.67
C PRO A 92 -2.60 -4.96 12.92
N ASP A 93 -2.40 -3.69 13.22
CA ASP A 93 -1.09 -3.12 13.51
C ASP A 93 -1.19 -2.31 14.80
N GLY A 94 -0.64 -2.84 15.88
CA GLY A 94 -0.60 -2.19 17.18
C GLY A 94 0.70 -1.45 17.47
N SER A 95 1.57 -1.28 16.47
CA SER A 95 2.85 -0.61 16.68
C SER A 95 2.67 0.87 17.08
N HIS A 96 3.68 1.41 17.74
CA HIS A 96 3.69 2.82 18.18
C HIS A 96 2.54 3.18 19.10
N GLY A 97 1.96 2.22 19.82
CA GLY A 97 0.84 2.47 20.74
C GLY A 97 -0.46 2.81 20.04
N MET A 98 -0.56 2.63 18.74
CA MET A 98 -1.75 2.93 17.95
C MET A 98 -2.45 1.66 17.54
N GLN A 99 -3.75 1.79 17.26
CA GLN A 99 -4.53 0.68 16.69
C GLN A 99 -4.87 1.05 15.26
N ARG A 100 -4.14 0.46 14.33
CA ARG A 100 -4.32 0.72 12.90
C ARG A 100 -4.50 -0.60 12.18
N VAL A 101 -4.88 -0.51 10.90
CA VAL A 101 -4.95 -1.67 10.02
C VAL A 101 -3.93 -1.47 8.91
N GLU A 102 -2.95 -2.35 8.88
CA GLU A 102 -1.88 -2.33 7.89
C GLU A 102 -2.37 -2.93 6.57
N VAL A 103 -1.92 -2.36 5.45
CA VAL A 103 -2.23 -2.83 4.10
C VAL A 103 -0.97 -3.43 3.50
N LEU A 104 -1.05 -4.69 3.09
CA LEU A 104 0.06 -5.41 2.47
C LEU A 104 -0.31 -5.81 1.05
N CYS A 105 0.68 -5.90 0.17
CA CYS A 105 0.50 -6.51 -1.14
C CYS A 105 0.17 -7.99 -0.95
N ALA A 106 -0.93 -8.45 -1.53
CA ALA A 106 -1.34 -9.86 -1.39
C ALA A 106 -0.37 -10.81 -2.10
N TYR A 107 0.40 -10.32 -3.08
CA TYR A 107 1.28 -11.17 -3.89
C TYR A 107 2.66 -11.35 -3.28
N CYS A 108 3.23 -10.34 -2.63
CA CYS A 108 4.59 -10.44 -2.07
C CYS A 108 4.67 -10.06 -0.60
N HIS A 109 3.56 -9.66 0.02
CA HIS A 109 3.46 -9.22 1.41
C HIS A 109 4.29 -7.97 1.73
N SER A 110 4.63 -7.16 0.73
CA SER A 110 5.28 -5.89 0.99
C SER A 110 4.34 -4.92 1.69
N HIS A 111 4.89 -4.12 2.58
CA HIS A 111 4.15 -3.09 3.30
C HIS A 111 3.77 -1.96 2.34
N LEU A 112 2.49 -1.62 2.29
CA LEU A 112 1.99 -0.56 1.43
C LEU A 112 1.63 0.70 2.22
N GLY A 113 0.97 0.54 3.35
CA GLY A 113 0.49 1.62 4.18
C GLY A 113 -0.55 1.13 5.16
N HIS A 114 -1.55 1.96 5.43
CA HIS A 114 -2.62 1.66 6.36
C HIS A 114 -3.97 2.08 5.77
N VAL A 115 -5.05 1.47 6.26
CA VAL A 115 -6.39 1.86 5.88
C VAL A 115 -7.16 2.38 7.09
N PHE A 116 -7.92 3.45 6.88
CA PHE A 116 -8.75 4.09 7.89
C PHE A 116 -10.20 4.13 7.40
N SER A 117 -11.16 4.05 8.31
CA SER A 117 -12.58 3.99 7.97
C SER A 117 -13.38 4.98 8.83
N GLY A 118 -14.54 5.41 8.31
CA GLY A 118 -15.47 6.19 9.10
C GLY A 118 -15.06 7.63 9.32
N GLU A 119 -14.21 8.19 8.46
CA GLU A 119 -13.72 9.55 8.61
C GLU A 119 -14.62 10.60 7.95
N GLY A 120 -15.67 10.16 7.24
CA GLY A 120 -16.62 11.08 6.66
C GLY A 120 -16.27 11.60 5.27
N TYR A 121 -15.38 10.92 4.55
CA TYR A 121 -15.07 11.30 3.17
C TYR A 121 -16.26 11.01 2.25
N PRO A 122 -16.51 11.88 1.26
CA PRO A 122 -17.61 11.65 0.31
C PRO A 122 -17.23 10.63 -0.77
N THR A 123 -16.92 9.42 -0.35
CA THR A 123 -16.55 8.31 -1.22
C THR A 123 -17.50 7.13 -0.98
N PRO A 124 -17.60 6.19 -1.93
CA PRO A 124 -18.54 5.07 -1.80
C PRO A 124 -18.31 4.19 -0.57
N THR A 125 -17.06 4.04 -0.13
CA THR A 125 -16.71 3.13 0.97
C THR A 125 -16.45 3.84 2.29
N ASP A 126 -16.21 5.15 2.25
CA ASP A 126 -15.70 5.92 3.38
C ASP A 126 -14.46 5.26 4.00
N GLN A 127 -13.66 4.61 3.16
CA GLN A 127 -12.36 4.07 3.53
C GLN A 127 -11.26 4.90 2.91
N ARG A 128 -10.15 5.04 3.62
CA ARG A 128 -8.98 5.73 3.11
C ARG A 128 -7.78 4.79 3.20
N TYR A 129 -7.42 4.20 2.07
CA TYR A 129 -6.18 3.45 1.93
C TYR A 129 -5.07 4.47 1.73
N CYS A 130 -4.33 4.72 2.79
CA CYS A 130 -3.25 5.71 2.81
C CYS A 130 -1.95 4.97 2.51
N ILE A 131 -1.45 5.14 1.29
CA ILE A 131 -0.41 4.28 0.73
C ILE A 131 0.85 5.10 0.44
N ASN A 132 2.01 4.55 0.77
CA ASN A 132 3.29 5.20 0.45
C ASN A 132 3.50 5.23 -1.07
N SER A 133 3.84 6.40 -1.62
CA SER A 133 4.20 6.49 -3.04
C SER A 133 5.34 5.53 -3.38
N ILE A 134 6.29 5.37 -2.46
CA ILE A 134 7.45 4.49 -2.65
C ILE A 134 7.02 3.04 -2.83
N SER A 135 5.87 2.64 -2.29
CA SER A 135 5.33 1.29 -2.45
C SER A 135 4.65 1.07 -3.80
N LEU A 136 4.48 2.10 -4.59
CA LEU A 136 3.68 2.08 -5.82
C LEU A 136 4.52 2.42 -7.05
N LYS A 137 4.06 1.89 -8.18
CA LYS A 137 4.55 2.30 -9.51
C LYS A 137 3.33 2.59 -10.37
N LEU A 138 3.19 3.82 -10.84
CA LEU A 138 2.09 4.19 -11.72
C LEU A 138 2.42 3.77 -13.15
N VAL A 139 1.49 3.03 -13.75
CA VAL A 139 1.53 2.69 -15.16
C VAL A 139 0.39 3.44 -15.83
N PRO A 140 0.69 4.53 -16.54
CA PRO A 140 -0.36 5.34 -17.15
C PRO A 140 -1.10 4.55 -18.24
N THR A 141 -2.41 4.78 -18.34
CA THR A 141 -3.17 4.34 -19.50
C THR A 141 -2.97 5.38 -20.58
N ALA A 142 -2.63 4.95 -21.76
CA ALA A 142 -2.22 5.82 -22.85
C ALA A 142 -3.22 6.91 -23.20
#